data_8778675e1ba8d9bfc8e57a7db192cd10
#
_entry.id   8778675e1ba8d9bfc8e57a7db192cd10
#
_cell.length_a   1.000
_cell.length_b   1.000
_cell.length_c   1.000
_cell.angle_alpha   90.00
_cell.angle_beta   90.00
_cell.angle_gamma   90.00
#
_symmetry.space_group_name_H-M   'P 1'
#
loop_
_entity.id
_entity.type
_entity.pdbx_description
1 polymer ?
#
loop_
_entity_poly.entity_id
_entity_poly.type
_entity_poly.pdbx_seq_one_letter_code
_entity_poly.pdbx_strand_id
1 'polypeptide(L)'
;MMFTLSAPALAESTNALMQLSINSRSSIARLNEQNSIPENAKVLDIAAGDIKVTVSNGVQYVVQGDGSPEECSALVVSGESTQHNLTIKGDSGTAANVYLNNLKITSNEAAVSVSGDVVLIVEGESELHSGKNHAGVEKANDNGTLTITGSGKLSAYGGEGGAGIGGASGKPGNNITINGGTITASGKAGDGWGAGIGGGKGQGGSNITIRGGNVKAIPGAEAAGIGGGFKGNGTDISIEGGTVYAESGGGNGGTAAIGGGRA
;
A
#
# COMPACT_ATOMS: atom_id res chain seq x y z
N MET A 1 -20.62 38.90 -37.83
CA MET A 1 -19.35 38.50 -38.48
C MET A 1 -19.19 36.98 -38.21
N MET A 2 -19.46 36.14 -39.18
CA MET A 2 -19.48 34.66 -39.01
C MET A 2 -18.09 34.14 -39.42
N PHE A 3 -17.31 33.69 -38.50
CA PHE A 3 -16.02 33.04 -38.80
C PHE A 3 -16.27 31.60 -39.26
N THR A 4 -16.11 31.35 -40.57
CA THR A 4 -16.04 30.02 -41.08
C THR A 4 -14.62 29.48 -40.96
N LEU A 5 -14.40 28.48 -40.10
CA LEU A 5 -13.13 27.75 -40.12
C LEU A 5 -13.00 27.01 -41.46
N SER A 6 -11.84 27.10 -42.07
CA SER A 6 -11.52 26.41 -43.31
C SER A 6 -11.42 24.89 -43.08
N ALA A 7 -11.85 24.09 -44.05
CA ALA A 7 -11.86 22.63 -44.00
C ALA A 7 -10.51 21.96 -43.53
N PRO A 8 -9.31 22.46 -43.85
CA PRO A 8 -8.08 21.92 -43.34
C PRO A 8 -7.89 22.10 -41.82
N ALA A 9 -8.33 23.21 -41.24
CA ALA A 9 -8.20 23.44 -39.78
C ALA A 9 -9.13 22.54 -38.96
N LEU A 10 -10.29 22.14 -39.52
CA LEU A 10 -11.18 21.15 -38.89
C LEU A 10 -10.59 19.74 -38.95
N ALA A 11 -9.91 19.38 -40.04
CA ALA A 11 -9.27 18.06 -40.21
C ALA A 11 -8.07 17.90 -39.28
N GLU A 12 -7.27 18.95 -39.06
CA GLU A 12 -6.15 18.93 -38.13
C GLU A 12 -6.62 18.82 -36.67
N SER A 13 -7.68 19.53 -36.29
CA SER A 13 -8.22 19.48 -34.95
C SER A 13 -8.86 18.12 -34.62
N THR A 14 -9.58 17.50 -35.57
CA THR A 14 -10.12 16.15 -35.43
C THR A 14 -9.03 15.08 -35.37
N ASN A 15 -7.97 15.21 -36.15
CA ASN A 15 -6.82 14.30 -36.06
C ASN A 15 -6.10 14.45 -34.70
N ALA A 16 -5.90 15.64 -34.17
CA ALA A 16 -5.31 15.86 -32.87
C ALA A 16 -6.14 15.26 -31.75
N LEU A 17 -7.46 15.43 -31.75
CA LEU A 17 -8.37 14.82 -30.78
C LEU A 17 -8.40 13.29 -30.87
N MET A 18 -8.33 12.75 -32.09
CA MET A 18 -8.27 11.31 -32.32
C MET A 18 -6.94 10.71 -31.81
N GLN A 19 -5.82 11.38 -32.03
CA GLN A 19 -4.52 10.98 -31.49
C GLN A 19 -4.46 11.06 -29.97
N LEU A 20 -5.04 12.09 -29.34
CA LEU A 20 -5.16 12.17 -27.88
C LEU A 20 -6.01 11.01 -27.32
N SER A 21 -7.11 10.66 -27.99
CA SER A 21 -7.96 9.55 -27.55
C SER A 21 -7.27 8.19 -27.71
N ILE A 22 -6.49 7.98 -28.77
CA ILE A 22 -5.72 6.77 -28.99
C ILE A 22 -4.59 6.66 -27.97
N ASN A 23 -3.88 7.75 -27.70
CA ASN A 23 -2.81 7.77 -26.71
C ASN A 23 -3.33 7.55 -25.29
N SER A 24 -4.50 8.11 -24.93
CA SER A 24 -5.13 7.87 -23.63
C SER A 24 -5.61 6.42 -23.48
N ARG A 25 -6.20 5.84 -24.52
CA ARG A 25 -6.62 4.43 -24.53
C ARG A 25 -5.43 3.48 -24.46
N SER A 26 -4.33 3.76 -25.17
CA SER A 26 -3.11 2.95 -25.11
C SER A 26 -2.41 3.08 -23.76
N SER A 27 -2.48 4.24 -23.10
CA SER A 27 -1.96 4.43 -21.75
C SER A 27 -2.78 3.67 -20.71
N ILE A 28 -4.11 3.69 -20.84
CA ILE A 28 -5.02 2.92 -19.98
C ILE A 28 -4.84 1.40 -20.20
N ALA A 29 -4.71 0.96 -21.46
CA ALA A 29 -4.47 -0.44 -21.79
C ALA A 29 -3.12 -0.92 -21.20
N ARG A 30 -2.05 -0.11 -21.32
CA ARG A 30 -0.75 -0.43 -20.70
C ARG A 30 -0.81 -0.45 -19.17
N LEU A 31 -1.58 0.43 -18.53
CA LEU A 31 -1.80 0.40 -17.08
C LEU A 31 -2.58 -0.85 -16.66
N ASN A 32 -3.56 -1.28 -17.45
CA ASN A 32 -4.30 -2.52 -17.19
C ASN A 32 -3.45 -3.78 -17.45
N GLU A 33 -2.58 -3.79 -18.46
CA GLU A 33 -1.64 -4.88 -18.71
C GLU A 33 -0.55 -4.97 -17.64
N GLN A 34 -0.15 -3.83 -17.07
CA GLN A 34 0.89 -3.79 -16.04
C GLN A 34 0.41 -4.31 -14.67
N ASN A 35 -0.90 -4.34 -14.43
CA ASN A 35 -1.51 -4.80 -13.17
C ASN A 35 -2.21 -6.15 -13.29
N SER A 36 -2.28 -6.76 -14.49
CA SER A 36 -2.84 -8.11 -14.62
C SER A 36 -1.88 -9.15 -14.03
N ILE A 37 -2.43 -10.13 -13.32
CA ILE A 37 -1.65 -11.26 -12.81
C ILE A 37 -1.02 -11.99 -14.00
N PRO A 38 0.32 -12.18 -14.06
CA PRO A 38 0.95 -12.91 -15.14
C PRO A 38 0.46 -14.37 -15.19
N GLU A 39 0.29 -14.93 -16.38
CA GLU A 39 -0.17 -16.31 -16.56
C GLU A 39 0.76 -17.35 -15.90
N ASN A 40 2.06 -17.03 -15.80
CA ASN A 40 3.08 -17.87 -15.17
C ASN A 40 3.34 -17.53 -13.69
N ALA A 41 2.49 -16.71 -13.08
CA ALA A 41 2.65 -16.39 -11.67
C ALA A 41 2.49 -17.64 -10.81
N LYS A 42 3.38 -17.79 -9.82
CA LYS A 42 3.22 -18.82 -8.79
C LYS A 42 2.10 -18.40 -7.86
N VAL A 43 1.15 -19.31 -7.62
CA VAL A 43 0.02 -19.07 -6.72
C VAL A 43 0.20 -19.88 -5.45
N LEU A 44 0.15 -19.23 -4.29
CA LEU A 44 0.22 -19.87 -2.99
C LEU A 44 -0.99 -19.48 -2.14
N ASP A 45 -1.51 -20.49 -1.42
CA ASP A 45 -2.57 -20.30 -0.43
C ASP A 45 -1.95 -20.16 0.96
N ILE A 46 -2.21 -19.03 1.63
CA ILE A 46 -1.69 -18.75 2.97
C ILE A 46 -2.15 -19.76 4.03
N ALA A 47 -3.24 -20.47 3.78
CA ALA A 47 -3.72 -21.52 4.69
C ALA A 47 -2.75 -22.72 4.82
N ALA A 48 -1.86 -22.92 3.84
CA ALA A 48 -0.92 -24.03 3.81
C ALA A 48 0.39 -23.76 4.60
N GLY A 49 0.61 -22.57 5.13
CA GLY A 49 1.80 -22.23 5.92
C GLY A 49 2.24 -20.79 5.74
N ASP A 50 3.13 -20.34 6.62
CA ASP A 50 3.77 -19.03 6.49
C ASP A 50 4.44 -18.88 5.13
N ILE A 51 4.29 -17.71 4.53
CA ILE A 51 4.92 -17.41 3.24
C ILE A 51 6.01 -16.38 3.46
N LYS A 52 7.22 -16.71 3.02
CA LYS A 52 8.39 -15.83 3.06
C LYS A 52 8.92 -15.58 1.66
N VAL A 53 8.90 -14.32 1.25
CA VAL A 53 9.46 -13.85 -0.02
C VAL A 53 10.77 -13.14 0.25
N THR A 54 11.80 -13.44 -0.53
CA THR A 54 13.10 -12.75 -0.46
C THR A 54 13.64 -12.47 -1.85
N VAL A 55 14.19 -11.28 -2.04
CA VAL A 55 15.00 -10.99 -3.22
C VAL A 55 16.47 -11.08 -2.82
N SER A 56 17.25 -11.79 -3.62
CA SER A 56 18.70 -11.92 -3.43
C SER A 56 19.38 -11.93 -4.81
N ASN A 57 20.37 -11.06 -5.00
CA ASN A 57 21.10 -10.90 -6.26
C ASN A 57 20.16 -10.65 -7.47
N GLY A 58 19.07 -9.89 -7.25
CA GLY A 58 18.12 -9.58 -8.31
C GLY A 58 17.09 -10.67 -8.63
N VAL A 59 17.12 -11.80 -7.92
CA VAL A 59 16.19 -12.93 -8.10
C VAL A 59 15.25 -13.04 -6.91
N GLN A 60 13.97 -13.19 -7.18
CA GLN A 60 12.94 -13.39 -6.15
C GLN A 60 12.74 -14.87 -5.87
N TYR A 61 12.76 -15.21 -4.59
CA TYR A 61 12.50 -16.55 -4.07
C TYR A 61 11.32 -16.53 -3.12
N VAL A 62 10.61 -17.65 -3.05
CA VAL A 62 9.54 -17.86 -2.09
C VAL A 62 9.71 -19.20 -1.34
N VAL A 63 9.38 -19.18 -0.06
CA VAL A 63 9.29 -20.35 0.81
C VAL A 63 7.91 -20.37 1.43
N GLN A 64 7.27 -21.52 1.48
CA GLN A 64 6.04 -21.74 2.23
C GLN A 64 6.24 -22.85 3.28
N GLY A 65 5.89 -22.54 4.54
CA GLY A 65 6.12 -23.44 5.68
C GLY A 65 7.59 -23.87 5.79
N ASP A 66 7.82 -25.16 5.92
CA ASP A 66 9.16 -25.77 6.02
C ASP A 66 9.75 -26.14 4.65
N GLY A 67 9.17 -25.61 3.56
CA GLY A 67 9.63 -25.87 2.18
C GLY A 67 11.00 -25.29 1.88
N SER A 68 11.56 -25.67 0.74
CA SER A 68 12.80 -25.07 0.22
C SER A 68 12.51 -23.79 -0.58
N PRO A 69 13.47 -22.86 -0.67
CA PRO A 69 13.33 -21.68 -1.51
C PRO A 69 13.14 -22.05 -2.98
N GLU A 70 12.11 -21.51 -3.60
CA GLU A 70 11.81 -21.66 -5.02
C GLU A 70 11.85 -20.31 -5.71
N GLU A 71 12.48 -20.24 -6.88
CA GLU A 71 12.51 -19.02 -7.68
C GLU A 71 11.13 -18.72 -8.26
N CYS A 72 10.70 -17.46 -8.20
CA CYS A 72 9.47 -17.00 -8.83
C CYS A 72 9.59 -15.55 -9.30
N SER A 73 9.27 -15.29 -10.56
CA SER A 73 9.26 -13.92 -11.11
C SER A 73 8.03 -13.11 -10.68
N ALA A 74 6.92 -13.78 -10.40
CA ALA A 74 5.69 -13.22 -9.89
C ALA A 74 5.03 -14.19 -8.90
N LEU A 75 4.56 -13.68 -7.78
CA LEU A 75 3.89 -14.45 -6.74
C LEU A 75 2.50 -13.89 -6.48
N VAL A 76 1.51 -14.75 -6.50
CA VAL A 76 0.15 -14.47 -6.02
C VAL A 76 -0.04 -15.14 -4.68
N VAL A 77 -0.43 -14.38 -3.67
CA VAL A 77 -0.82 -14.89 -2.37
C VAL A 77 -2.31 -14.69 -2.19
N SER A 78 -3.01 -15.77 -1.86
CA SER A 78 -4.45 -15.81 -1.65
C SER A 78 -4.83 -16.62 -0.43
N GLY A 79 -6.13 -16.77 -0.18
CA GLY A 79 -6.65 -17.63 0.89
C GLY A 79 -6.83 -16.90 2.21
N GLU A 80 -7.14 -17.68 3.25
CA GLU A 80 -7.46 -17.16 4.58
C GLU A 80 -6.67 -17.90 5.67
N SER A 81 -6.11 -17.14 6.63
CA SER A 81 -5.39 -17.70 7.75
C SER A 81 -5.55 -16.91 9.03
N THR A 82 -5.61 -17.64 10.15
CA THR A 82 -5.50 -17.08 11.51
C THR A 82 -4.21 -17.50 12.22
N GLN A 83 -3.33 -18.23 11.53
CA GLN A 83 -2.11 -18.81 12.10
C GLN A 83 -0.85 -18.43 11.32
N HIS A 84 -0.99 -18.11 10.04
CA HIS A 84 0.13 -17.88 9.13
C HIS A 84 0.21 -16.45 8.67
N ASN A 85 1.43 -15.99 8.42
CA ASN A 85 1.78 -14.62 8.07
C ASN A 85 2.54 -14.56 6.74
N LEU A 86 2.51 -13.40 6.12
CA LEU A 86 3.28 -13.11 4.91
C LEU A 86 4.45 -12.17 5.24
N THR A 87 5.68 -12.61 5.02
CA THR A 87 6.89 -11.80 5.17
C THR A 87 7.54 -11.58 3.81
N ILE A 88 7.83 -10.32 3.47
CA ILE A 88 8.39 -9.94 2.19
C ILE A 88 9.65 -9.10 2.42
N LYS A 89 10.76 -9.54 1.83
CA LYS A 89 12.02 -8.82 1.86
C LYS A 89 12.52 -8.56 0.45
N GLY A 90 12.40 -7.31 0.00
CA GLY A 90 13.06 -6.83 -1.21
C GLY A 90 14.55 -6.59 -0.98
N ASP A 91 15.28 -6.39 -2.07
CA ASP A 91 16.68 -6.00 -2.04
C ASP A 91 16.82 -4.54 -2.51
N SER A 92 17.95 -3.91 -2.23
CA SER A 92 18.25 -2.56 -2.72
C SER A 92 18.35 -2.56 -4.24
N GLY A 93 17.48 -1.80 -4.89
CA GLY A 93 17.44 -1.70 -6.36
C GLY A 93 16.67 -2.81 -7.08
N THR A 94 16.19 -3.84 -6.37
CA THR A 94 15.27 -4.85 -6.93
C THR A 94 14.13 -5.10 -5.99
N ALA A 95 12.93 -4.67 -6.38
CA ALA A 95 11.74 -4.84 -5.57
C ALA A 95 11.23 -6.28 -5.60
N ALA A 96 10.76 -6.77 -4.45
CA ALA A 96 9.91 -7.95 -4.41
C ALA A 96 8.51 -7.59 -4.91
N ASN A 97 7.98 -8.37 -5.88
CA ASN A 97 6.67 -8.16 -6.47
C ASN A 97 5.70 -9.24 -6.01
N VAL A 98 4.69 -8.85 -5.23
CA VAL A 98 3.71 -9.77 -4.68
C VAL A 98 2.30 -9.28 -4.94
N TYR A 99 1.50 -10.13 -5.56
CA TYR A 99 0.08 -9.93 -5.78
C TYR A 99 -0.71 -10.43 -4.57
N LEU A 100 -1.51 -9.57 -3.97
CA LEU A 100 -2.49 -9.92 -2.95
C LEU A 100 -3.84 -10.11 -3.65
N ASN A 101 -4.34 -11.33 -3.70
CA ASN A 101 -5.60 -11.64 -4.39
C ASN A 101 -6.56 -12.39 -3.48
N ASN A 102 -7.56 -11.70 -2.95
CA ASN A 102 -8.52 -12.26 -1.98
C ASN A 102 -7.81 -12.87 -0.76
N LEU A 103 -6.79 -12.17 -0.25
CA LEU A 103 -6.00 -12.60 0.90
C LEU A 103 -6.62 -12.08 2.19
N LYS A 104 -6.90 -12.99 3.14
CA LYS A 104 -7.37 -12.61 4.47
C LYS A 104 -6.45 -13.20 5.54
N ILE A 105 -5.87 -12.34 6.35
CA ILE A 105 -5.03 -12.74 7.48
C ILE A 105 -5.51 -12.03 8.74
N THR A 106 -5.72 -12.83 9.80
CA THR A 106 -5.91 -12.33 11.16
C THR A 106 -4.80 -12.92 12.03
N SER A 107 -3.91 -12.10 12.53
CA SER A 107 -2.71 -12.54 13.24
C SER A 107 -2.56 -11.84 14.58
N ASN A 108 -1.92 -12.52 15.53
CA ASN A 108 -1.44 -11.89 16.78
C ASN A 108 -0.13 -11.11 16.58
N GLU A 109 0.52 -11.29 15.43
CA GLU A 109 1.71 -10.56 14.97
C GLU A 109 1.37 -9.68 13.77
N ALA A 110 2.34 -9.31 12.94
CA ALA A 110 2.09 -8.63 11.68
C ALA A 110 1.47 -9.59 10.67
N ALA A 111 0.28 -9.27 10.13
CA ALA A 111 -0.35 -10.06 9.08
C ALA A 111 0.51 -10.08 7.81
N VAL A 112 1.02 -8.92 7.42
CA VAL A 112 1.99 -8.74 6.33
C VAL A 112 3.13 -7.86 6.82
N SER A 113 4.36 -8.38 6.79
CA SER A 113 5.58 -7.63 7.12
C SER A 113 6.43 -7.42 5.88
N VAL A 114 6.85 -6.18 5.63
CA VAL A 114 7.65 -5.82 4.45
C VAL A 114 8.94 -5.11 4.86
N SER A 115 10.02 -5.36 4.12
CA SER A 115 11.31 -4.68 4.27
C SER A 115 12.05 -4.59 2.94
N GLY A 116 12.92 -3.59 2.78
CA GLY A 116 13.57 -3.30 1.50
C GLY A 116 12.58 -2.74 0.48
N ASP A 117 12.87 -2.88 -0.80
CA ASP A 117 11.99 -2.44 -1.88
C ASP A 117 10.91 -3.49 -2.17
N VAL A 118 9.65 -3.14 -1.96
CA VAL A 118 8.50 -4.06 -2.12
C VAL A 118 7.40 -3.38 -2.91
N VAL A 119 6.85 -4.10 -3.88
CA VAL A 119 5.63 -3.73 -4.59
C VAL A 119 4.52 -4.73 -4.23
N LEU A 120 3.49 -4.24 -3.56
CA LEU A 120 2.24 -4.98 -3.34
C LEU A 120 1.25 -4.61 -4.43
N ILE A 121 0.88 -5.57 -5.26
CA ILE A 121 -0.13 -5.42 -6.30
C ILE A 121 -1.43 -6.01 -5.77
N VAL A 122 -2.39 -5.14 -5.49
CA VAL A 122 -3.67 -5.55 -4.90
C VAL A 122 -4.66 -5.88 -5.99
N GLU A 123 -5.10 -7.15 -6.01
CA GLU A 123 -6.16 -7.66 -6.88
C GLU A 123 -7.23 -8.33 -6.03
N GLY A 124 -8.49 -8.31 -6.48
CA GLY A 124 -9.59 -8.81 -5.66
C GLY A 124 -9.78 -8.00 -4.36
N GLU A 125 -10.24 -8.66 -3.31
CA GLU A 125 -10.48 -8.05 -1.98
C GLU A 125 -9.62 -8.72 -0.91
N SER A 126 -8.67 -7.96 -0.34
CA SER A 126 -7.77 -8.45 0.71
C SER A 126 -8.02 -7.71 2.02
N GLU A 127 -7.96 -8.46 3.13
CA GLU A 127 -8.21 -7.95 4.48
C GLU A 127 -7.15 -8.45 5.45
N LEU A 128 -6.46 -7.53 6.13
CA LEU A 128 -5.32 -7.82 6.98
C LEU A 128 -5.55 -7.24 8.37
N HIS A 129 -5.60 -8.10 9.38
CA HIS A 129 -5.71 -7.75 10.79
C HIS A 129 -4.45 -8.18 11.53
N SER A 130 -3.72 -7.23 12.06
CA SER A 130 -2.50 -7.47 12.84
C SER A 130 -2.76 -7.36 14.34
N GLY A 131 -1.95 -8.05 15.10
CA GLY A 131 -2.00 -8.09 16.54
C GLY A 131 -1.52 -6.79 17.19
N LYS A 132 -1.54 -6.79 18.53
CA LYS A 132 -1.10 -5.65 19.34
C LYS A 132 0.33 -5.24 18.97
N ASN A 133 0.56 -3.95 18.85
CA ASN A 133 1.80 -3.29 18.46
C ASN A 133 2.23 -3.47 17.01
N HIS A 134 1.51 -4.20 16.18
CA HIS A 134 1.84 -4.45 14.78
C HIS A 134 0.98 -3.62 13.83
N ALA A 135 1.54 -3.23 12.69
CA ALA A 135 0.79 -2.56 11.64
C ALA A 135 0.08 -3.57 10.72
N GLY A 136 -1.04 -3.18 10.11
CA GLY A 136 -1.82 -4.05 9.21
C GLY A 136 -1.00 -4.51 8.00
N VAL A 137 -0.31 -3.57 7.35
CA VAL A 137 0.86 -3.81 6.50
C VAL A 137 2.03 -3.17 7.20
N GLU A 138 2.88 -3.99 7.80
CA GLU A 138 3.99 -3.53 8.63
C GLU A 138 5.25 -3.29 7.81
N LYS A 139 5.72 -2.04 7.79
CA LYS A 139 7.04 -1.71 7.27
C LYS A 139 8.07 -1.88 8.38
N ALA A 140 8.78 -3.02 8.36
CA ALA A 140 9.64 -3.46 9.46
C ALA A 140 10.89 -2.60 9.66
N ASN A 141 11.31 -1.85 8.64
CA ASN A 141 12.46 -0.95 8.72
C ASN A 141 12.30 0.24 7.75
N ASP A 142 13.19 1.23 7.87
CA ASP A 142 13.20 2.43 7.03
C ASP A 142 13.91 2.25 5.68
N ASN A 143 14.57 1.12 5.46
CA ASN A 143 15.26 0.84 4.21
C ASN A 143 14.26 0.44 3.13
N GLY A 144 14.45 1.00 1.92
CA GLY A 144 13.63 0.73 0.76
C GLY A 144 12.25 1.36 0.80
N THR A 145 11.50 1.16 -0.26
CA THR A 145 10.18 1.73 -0.51
C THR A 145 9.11 0.65 -0.51
N LEU A 146 8.01 0.89 0.21
CA LEU A 146 6.77 0.15 0.02
C LEU A 146 5.92 0.85 -1.02
N THR A 147 5.68 0.20 -2.15
CA THR A 147 4.75 0.66 -3.18
C THR A 147 3.50 -0.21 -3.18
N ILE A 148 2.33 0.41 -3.12
CA ILE A 148 1.03 -0.27 -3.24
C ILE A 148 0.37 0.19 -4.53
N THR A 149 -0.06 -0.76 -5.35
CA THR A 149 -0.71 -0.52 -6.63
C THR A 149 -1.77 -1.60 -6.91
N GLY A 150 -2.38 -1.58 -8.10
CA GLY A 150 -3.40 -2.55 -8.50
C GLY A 150 -4.78 -1.94 -8.61
N SER A 151 -5.76 -2.79 -8.91
CA SER A 151 -7.16 -2.39 -9.10
C SER A 151 -8.09 -2.85 -7.98
N GLY A 152 -7.60 -3.74 -7.12
CA GLY A 152 -8.36 -4.38 -6.06
C GLY A 152 -8.57 -3.50 -4.82
N LYS A 153 -9.05 -4.15 -3.77
CA LYS A 153 -9.34 -3.53 -2.47
C LYS A 153 -8.45 -4.14 -1.39
N LEU A 154 -7.82 -3.27 -0.61
CA LEU A 154 -7.04 -3.64 0.57
C LEU A 154 -7.59 -2.95 1.80
N SER A 155 -7.96 -3.72 2.80
CA SER A 155 -8.29 -3.24 4.13
C SER A 155 -7.20 -3.71 5.10
N ALA A 156 -6.42 -2.78 5.64
CA ALA A 156 -5.30 -3.05 6.53
C ALA A 156 -5.56 -2.43 7.91
N TYR A 157 -5.65 -3.29 8.92
CA TYR A 157 -5.97 -2.92 10.30
C TYR A 157 -4.77 -3.22 11.20
N GLY A 158 -4.17 -2.17 11.75
CA GLY A 158 -3.15 -2.30 12.78
C GLY A 158 -3.77 -2.68 14.12
N GLY A 159 -2.98 -3.34 14.97
CA GLY A 159 -3.32 -3.54 16.36
C GLY A 159 -3.08 -2.28 17.20
N GLU A 160 -3.26 -2.38 18.51
CA GLU A 160 -3.03 -1.26 19.44
C GLU A 160 -1.58 -0.74 19.29
N GLY A 161 -1.44 0.51 18.90
CA GLY A 161 -0.14 1.16 18.71
C GLY A 161 0.47 1.04 17.32
N GLY A 162 0.04 0.09 16.49
CA GLY A 162 0.49 -0.03 15.10
C GLY A 162 -0.31 0.85 14.14
N ALA A 163 0.29 1.24 13.03
CA ALA A 163 -0.39 1.92 11.93
C ALA A 163 -1.29 0.95 11.14
N GLY A 164 -2.22 1.46 10.34
CA GLY A 164 -2.92 0.64 9.35
C GLY A 164 -1.93 0.14 8.30
N ILE A 165 -1.18 1.06 7.69
CA ILE A 165 -0.07 0.79 6.78
C ILE A 165 1.13 1.62 7.25
N GLY A 166 2.24 0.96 7.59
CA GLY A 166 3.46 1.65 8.02
C GLY A 166 4.14 1.06 9.23
N GLY A 167 4.39 1.87 10.26
CA GLY A 167 5.18 1.46 11.42
C GLY A 167 4.39 0.65 12.45
N ALA A 168 5.05 -0.33 13.05
CA ALA A 168 4.66 -0.93 14.32
C ALA A 168 4.74 0.11 15.45
N SER A 169 4.23 -0.21 16.63
CA SER A 169 4.40 0.63 17.83
C SER A 169 5.88 0.91 18.10
N GLY A 170 6.24 2.17 18.26
CA GLY A 170 7.64 2.59 18.43
C GLY A 170 8.49 2.57 17.15
N LYS A 171 7.86 2.39 15.97
CA LYS A 171 8.53 2.37 14.67
C LYS A 171 7.95 3.42 13.72
N PRO A 172 8.81 4.09 12.93
CA PRO A 172 8.36 5.03 11.92
C PRO A 172 7.69 4.32 10.74
N GLY A 173 6.88 5.06 10.00
CA GLY A 173 6.27 4.60 8.76
C GLY A 173 6.68 5.47 7.59
N ASN A 174 7.86 5.23 7.03
CA ASN A 174 8.47 6.07 6.02
C ASN A 174 8.52 5.37 4.65
N ASN A 175 8.74 6.16 3.58
CA ASN A 175 8.95 5.66 2.21
C ASN A 175 7.79 4.79 1.73
N ILE A 176 6.57 5.34 1.79
CA ILE A 176 5.34 4.66 1.36
C ILE A 176 4.78 5.37 0.14
N THR A 177 4.54 4.63 -0.94
CA THR A 177 3.92 5.15 -2.16
C THR A 177 2.66 4.37 -2.48
N ILE A 178 1.55 5.06 -2.72
CA ILE A 178 0.28 4.46 -3.17
C ILE A 178 -0.01 4.97 -4.57
N ASN A 179 -0.01 4.06 -5.55
CA ASN A 179 -0.25 4.37 -6.96
C ASN A 179 -1.67 4.03 -7.42
N GLY A 180 -2.40 3.17 -6.69
CA GLY A 180 -3.73 2.71 -7.10
C GLY A 180 -4.43 1.85 -6.05
N GLY A 181 -5.56 1.27 -6.45
CA GLY A 181 -6.40 0.43 -5.60
C GLY A 181 -7.41 1.21 -4.75
N THR A 182 -8.27 0.45 -4.06
CA THR A 182 -9.16 0.97 -3.02
C THR A 182 -8.60 0.59 -1.66
N ILE A 183 -7.99 1.53 -0.97
CA ILE A 183 -7.20 1.28 0.24
C ILE A 183 -7.95 1.81 1.46
N THR A 184 -8.19 0.95 2.45
CA THR A 184 -8.60 1.35 3.79
C THR A 184 -7.47 0.99 4.76
N ALA A 185 -6.85 2.00 5.35
CA ALA A 185 -5.78 1.83 6.32
C ALA A 185 -6.22 2.35 7.68
N SER A 186 -6.25 1.50 8.70
CA SER A 186 -6.73 1.86 10.03
C SER A 186 -5.71 1.54 11.12
N GLY A 187 -5.29 2.56 11.86
CA GLY A 187 -4.45 2.44 13.07
C GLY A 187 -5.24 2.10 14.33
N LYS A 188 -6.34 1.33 14.18
CA LYS A 188 -7.30 0.93 15.20
C LYS A 188 -7.98 2.13 15.86
N ALA A 189 -9.07 2.58 15.25
CA ALA A 189 -9.91 3.64 15.82
C ALA A 189 -10.33 3.35 17.26
N GLY A 190 -10.29 4.35 18.11
CA GLY A 190 -10.61 4.27 19.54
C GLY A 190 -9.34 4.09 20.39
N ASP A 191 -9.02 2.88 20.78
CA ASP A 191 -7.95 2.59 21.76
C ASP A 191 -6.53 2.50 21.14
N GLY A 192 -6.40 2.66 19.84
CA GLY A 192 -5.10 2.65 19.15
C GLY A 192 -4.43 4.03 19.15
N TRP A 193 -3.15 4.06 18.82
CA TRP A 193 -2.33 5.29 18.74
C TRP A 193 -1.50 5.35 17.46
N GLY A 194 -1.69 4.45 16.53
CA GLY A 194 -1.00 4.46 15.24
C GLY A 194 -1.69 5.36 14.22
N ALA A 195 -0.95 5.85 13.25
CA ALA A 195 -1.52 6.54 12.10
C ALA A 195 -2.38 5.59 11.24
N GLY A 196 -3.29 6.12 10.43
CA GLY A 196 -3.90 5.34 9.37
C GLY A 196 -2.82 4.85 8.40
N ILE A 197 -2.04 5.79 7.84
CA ILE A 197 -0.86 5.52 7.01
C ILE A 197 0.30 6.31 7.58
N GLY A 198 1.38 5.64 7.98
CA GLY A 198 2.57 6.30 8.52
C GLY A 198 3.09 5.68 9.80
N GLY A 199 3.41 6.49 10.81
CA GLY A 199 4.05 6.06 12.04
C GLY A 199 3.16 5.25 12.97
N GLY A 200 3.75 4.29 13.70
CA GLY A 200 3.14 3.71 14.88
C GLY A 200 3.19 4.69 16.07
N LYS A 201 2.63 4.27 17.21
CA LYS A 201 2.66 5.04 18.45
C LYS A 201 4.08 5.52 18.78
N GLY A 202 4.24 6.80 19.07
CA GLY A 202 5.51 7.40 19.46
C GLY A 202 6.43 7.76 18.28
N GLN A 203 6.01 7.54 17.03
CA GLN A 203 6.86 7.72 15.85
C GLN A 203 6.17 8.43 14.71
N GLY A 204 6.98 9.06 13.86
CA GLY A 204 6.55 9.80 12.70
C GLY A 204 6.30 8.95 11.46
N GLY A 205 5.64 9.58 10.49
CA GLY A 205 5.59 9.11 9.11
C GLY A 205 6.18 10.15 8.19
N SER A 206 7.08 9.76 7.28
CA SER A 206 7.71 10.67 6.33
C SER A 206 7.88 10.04 4.95
N ASN A 207 8.05 10.91 3.93
CA ASN A 207 8.17 10.46 2.55
C ASN A 207 7.00 9.52 2.15
N ILE A 208 5.78 10.04 2.34
CA ILE A 208 4.54 9.34 1.98
C ILE A 208 3.95 10.02 0.75
N THR A 209 3.80 9.26 -0.34
CA THR A 209 3.28 9.81 -1.60
C THR A 209 2.05 9.03 -2.05
N ILE A 210 0.95 9.74 -2.34
CA ILE A 210 -0.26 9.16 -2.94
C ILE A 210 -0.40 9.71 -4.34
N ARG A 211 -0.28 8.85 -5.36
CA ARG A 211 -0.38 9.20 -6.79
C ARG A 211 -1.70 8.81 -7.41
N GLY A 212 -2.44 7.91 -6.76
CA GLY A 212 -3.72 7.43 -7.29
C GLY A 212 -4.48 6.57 -6.31
N GLY A 213 -5.61 6.02 -6.78
CA GLY A 213 -6.49 5.17 -5.99
C GLY A 213 -7.54 5.92 -5.19
N ASN A 214 -8.31 5.15 -4.42
CA ASN A 214 -9.28 5.64 -3.46
C ASN A 214 -8.79 5.25 -2.06
N VAL A 215 -8.25 6.22 -1.32
CA VAL A 215 -7.53 5.98 -0.06
C VAL A 215 -8.33 6.53 1.11
N LYS A 216 -8.67 5.65 2.07
CA LYS A 216 -9.25 6.01 3.35
C LYS A 216 -8.25 5.70 4.47
N ALA A 217 -7.79 6.74 5.17
CA ALA A 217 -6.84 6.64 6.26
C ALA A 217 -7.53 7.02 7.59
N ILE A 218 -7.66 6.03 8.47
CA ILE A 218 -8.35 6.13 9.76
C ILE A 218 -7.30 5.95 10.86
N PRO A 219 -6.98 6.99 11.64
CA PRO A 219 -6.01 6.86 12.72
C PRO A 219 -6.61 6.22 13.98
N GLY A 220 -5.76 5.83 14.88
CA GLY A 220 -6.11 5.64 16.27
C GLY A 220 -6.31 6.96 16.99
N ALA A 221 -6.59 6.89 18.29
CA ALA A 221 -6.71 8.07 19.13
C ALA A 221 -5.43 8.91 19.09
N GLU A 222 -5.59 10.23 18.99
CA GLU A 222 -4.49 11.20 19.04
C GLU A 222 -3.39 11.02 17.97
N ALA A 223 -3.68 10.29 16.89
CA ALA A 223 -2.79 10.09 15.74
C ALA A 223 -3.32 10.77 14.48
N ALA A 224 -2.47 10.97 13.48
CA ALA A 224 -2.87 11.51 12.19
C ALA A 224 -3.45 10.40 11.28
N GLY A 225 -4.39 10.76 10.41
CA GLY A 225 -4.84 9.87 9.34
C GLY A 225 -3.67 9.45 8.45
N ILE A 226 -2.90 10.43 7.97
CA ILE A 226 -1.67 10.22 7.21
C ILE A 226 -0.54 11.00 7.88
N GLY A 227 0.52 10.30 8.30
CA GLY A 227 1.69 10.92 8.91
C GLY A 227 2.08 10.31 10.25
N GLY A 228 2.09 11.10 11.32
CA GLY A 228 2.54 10.66 12.64
C GLY A 228 1.52 9.85 13.42
N GLY A 229 1.94 8.81 14.12
CA GLY A 229 1.22 8.24 15.25
C GLY A 229 1.19 9.21 16.44
N PHE A 230 0.57 8.82 17.54
CA PHE A 230 0.61 9.60 18.79
C PHE A 230 2.05 9.99 19.13
N LYS A 231 2.31 11.26 19.42
CA LYS A 231 3.64 11.86 19.64
C LYS A 231 4.60 11.78 18.44
N GLY A 232 4.10 11.47 17.26
CA GLY A 232 4.91 11.41 16.04
C GLY A 232 4.63 12.59 15.11
N ASN A 233 5.65 13.03 14.38
CA ASN A 233 5.52 14.05 13.35
C ASN A 233 5.19 13.42 11.98
N GLY A 234 4.46 14.17 11.14
CA GLY A 234 4.28 13.84 9.73
C GLY A 234 5.04 14.85 8.88
N THR A 235 5.95 14.39 8.04
CA THR A 235 6.74 15.23 7.13
C THR A 235 6.79 14.65 5.72
N ASP A 236 7.07 15.49 4.74
CA ASP A 236 7.27 15.07 3.34
C ASP A 236 6.10 14.21 2.81
N ILE A 237 4.87 14.69 3.04
CA ILE A 237 3.64 14.03 2.59
C ILE A 237 3.17 14.72 1.32
N SER A 238 3.03 13.97 0.23
CA SER A 238 2.57 14.45 -1.07
C SER A 238 1.32 13.70 -1.53
N ILE A 239 0.31 14.45 -1.97
CA ILE A 239 -0.88 13.89 -2.64
C ILE A 239 -0.89 14.45 -4.05
N GLU A 240 -0.53 13.61 -5.01
CA GLU A 240 -0.37 13.98 -6.42
C GLU A 240 -1.60 13.58 -7.25
N GLY A 241 -2.44 12.67 -6.72
CA GLY A 241 -3.65 12.21 -7.40
C GLY A 241 -4.52 11.29 -6.54
N GLY A 242 -5.61 10.79 -7.14
CA GLY A 242 -6.57 9.91 -6.49
C GLY A 242 -7.62 10.65 -5.66
N THR A 243 -8.39 9.89 -4.90
CA THR A 243 -9.35 10.39 -3.91
C THR A 243 -8.87 10.00 -2.53
N VAL A 244 -8.60 10.99 -1.67
CA VAL A 244 -8.04 10.74 -0.34
C VAL A 244 -8.98 11.27 0.74
N TYR A 245 -9.37 10.39 1.65
CA TYR A 245 -10.10 10.71 2.86
C TYR A 245 -9.24 10.37 4.08
N ALA A 246 -8.71 11.38 4.74
CA ALA A 246 -7.93 11.22 5.96
C ALA A 246 -8.71 11.77 7.15
N GLU A 247 -8.86 10.95 8.18
CA GLU A 247 -9.46 11.36 9.44
C GLU A 247 -8.39 11.89 10.40
N SER A 248 -8.77 12.71 11.36
CA SER A 248 -7.93 13.05 12.51
C SER A 248 -8.34 12.19 13.69
N GLY A 249 -7.40 11.72 14.47
CA GLY A 249 -7.66 10.99 15.72
C GLY A 249 -8.40 11.87 16.72
N GLY A 250 -9.42 11.31 17.38
CA GLY A 250 -10.13 11.98 18.46
C GLY A 250 -9.24 12.19 19.68
N GLY A 251 -9.53 13.23 20.47
CA GLY A 251 -8.80 13.54 21.71
C GLY A 251 -8.90 15.02 22.04
N ASN A 252 -8.51 15.40 23.28
CA ASN A 252 -8.58 16.79 23.76
C ASN A 252 -7.43 17.69 23.25
N GLY A 253 -6.72 17.28 22.21
CA GLY A 253 -5.62 18.05 21.60
C GLY A 253 -5.67 17.95 20.09
N GLY A 254 -5.20 18.99 19.40
CA GLY A 254 -5.21 19.05 17.93
C GLY A 254 -4.37 17.95 17.30
N THR A 255 -5.02 17.03 16.62
CA THR A 255 -4.38 16.08 15.71
C THR A 255 -4.64 16.51 14.27
N ALA A 256 -3.67 16.34 13.39
CA ALA A 256 -3.88 16.61 11.98
C ALA A 256 -4.55 15.41 11.30
N ALA A 257 -5.41 15.67 10.31
CA ALA A 257 -5.82 14.61 9.40
C ALA A 257 -4.63 14.12 8.57
N ILE A 258 -3.79 15.09 8.14
CA ILE A 258 -2.52 14.85 7.42
C ILE A 258 -1.44 15.67 8.13
N GLY A 259 -0.40 15.02 8.63
CA GLY A 259 0.68 15.65 9.39
C GLY A 259 1.03 14.93 10.67
N GLY A 260 1.20 15.68 11.79
CA GLY A 260 1.58 15.12 13.08
C GLY A 260 0.40 14.59 13.89
N GLY A 261 0.64 13.60 14.72
CA GLY A 261 -0.20 13.25 15.84
C GLY A 261 -0.05 14.25 17.00
N ARG A 262 -0.84 14.05 18.07
CA ARG A 262 -0.75 14.91 19.25
C ARG A 262 0.61 14.73 19.93
N ALA A 263 1.24 15.87 20.30
CA ALA A 263 2.50 15.92 21.06
C ALA A 263 2.29 15.62 22.56
#